data_1456c011bf1317ace968a2548689d3d5
#
_entry.id   1456c011bf1317ace968a2548689d3d5
#
_cell.length_a   1.000
_cell.length_b   1.000
_cell.length_c   1.000
_cell.angle_alpha   90.00
_cell.angle_beta   90.00
_cell.angle_gamma   90.00
#
_symmetry.space_group_name_H-M   'P 1'
#
loop_
_entity.id
_entity.type
_entity.pdbx_description
1 polymer ?
#
loop_
_entity_poly.entity_id
_entity_poly.type
_entity_poly.pdbx_seq_one_letter_code
_entity_poly.pdbx_strand_id
1 'polypeptide(L)'
;MPTDTTFGGIPDGGHRTAANPLPMKHILSYTRRALDDYGMIRSGERIAVGVSAGKDSLTLLCALARLRQFYPIPFELSAITVDMGFGGVPGDYSGIRDLCRRLAIPYRVVPSDIAEIVFGIRKEQNPCSLCAKMRRGALHSAAREDGCTAVALGHHFDDVVETFMLNLFYEGRIGCFSPVTELSRTGIRLIRPLIYVPEKEIRAYAAAEDCRWFRPPAPPMNIRNGKT
;
A
#
# COMPACT_ATOMS: atom_id res chain seq x y z
N MET A 1 -29.06 55.83 -23.81
CA MET A 1 -28.93 54.97 -22.59
C MET A 1 -28.15 53.73 -22.96
N PRO A 2 -26.93 53.58 -22.51
CA PRO A 2 -26.12 52.37 -22.76
C PRO A 2 -26.36 51.33 -21.65
N THR A 3 -26.60 50.10 -22.06
CA THR A 3 -26.69 48.94 -21.17
C THR A 3 -25.31 48.36 -20.96
N ASP A 4 -24.84 48.46 -19.75
CA ASP A 4 -23.59 47.93 -19.24
C ASP A 4 -23.74 46.42 -19.01
N THR A 5 -23.01 45.58 -19.73
CA THR A 5 -22.98 44.13 -19.50
C THR A 5 -21.58 43.76 -19.00
N THR A 6 -21.43 43.80 -17.70
CA THR A 6 -20.22 43.33 -17.00
C THR A 6 -20.13 41.81 -17.08
N PHE A 7 -19.20 41.28 -17.87
CA PHE A 7 -18.79 39.88 -17.84
C PHE A 7 -18.00 39.62 -16.56
N GLY A 8 -18.60 38.89 -15.64
CA GLY A 8 -17.94 38.39 -14.46
C GLY A 8 -16.84 37.36 -14.83
N GLY A 9 -15.60 37.69 -14.49
CA GLY A 9 -14.44 36.82 -14.67
C GLY A 9 -14.55 35.56 -13.80
N ILE A 10 -14.37 34.45 -14.43
CA ILE A 10 -14.18 33.12 -13.77
C ILE A 10 -12.86 33.19 -12.99
N PRO A 11 -12.83 32.90 -11.68
CA PRO A 11 -11.55 32.81 -10.98
C PRO A 11 -10.78 31.58 -11.48
N ASP A 12 -9.64 31.86 -12.07
CA ASP A 12 -8.62 30.89 -12.46
C ASP A 12 -8.13 30.13 -11.22
N GLY A 13 -8.67 28.95 -10.99
CA GLY A 13 -8.31 28.04 -9.92
C GLY A 13 -6.95 27.43 -10.18
N GLY A 14 -5.89 28.23 -10.05
CA GLY A 14 -4.52 27.77 -10.10
C GLY A 14 -4.30 26.67 -9.08
N HIS A 15 -4.30 25.42 -9.52
CA HIS A 15 -3.80 24.28 -8.77
C HIS A 15 -2.30 24.51 -8.53
N ARG A 16 -1.97 25.22 -7.46
CA ARG A 16 -0.63 25.20 -6.91
C ARG A 16 -0.37 23.76 -6.49
N THR A 17 0.43 23.03 -7.26
CA THR A 17 1.04 21.78 -6.83
C THR A 17 1.81 22.06 -5.57
N ALA A 18 1.24 21.71 -4.42
CA ALA A 18 1.89 21.90 -3.12
C ALA A 18 3.27 21.22 -3.19
N ALA A 19 4.33 21.97 -2.87
CA ALA A 19 5.68 21.44 -2.85
C ALA A 19 5.72 20.19 -1.95
N ASN A 20 6.35 19.11 -2.44
CA ASN A 20 6.49 17.90 -1.64
C ASN A 20 7.21 18.20 -0.33
N PRO A 21 6.71 17.79 0.85
CA PRO A 21 7.46 17.90 2.09
C PRO A 21 8.79 17.17 1.99
N LEU A 22 9.81 17.63 2.69
CA LEU A 22 11.18 17.05 2.63
C LEU A 22 11.20 15.52 2.75
N PRO A 23 10.46 14.88 3.70
CA PRO A 23 10.43 13.42 3.81
C PRO A 23 9.92 12.74 2.53
N MET A 24 8.93 13.31 1.85
CA MET A 24 8.44 12.75 0.59
C MET A 24 9.47 12.82 -0.53
N LYS A 25 10.30 13.87 -0.59
CA LYS A 25 11.39 13.96 -1.60
C LYS A 25 12.39 12.82 -1.43
N HIS A 26 12.78 12.52 -0.20
CA HIS A 26 13.68 11.40 0.10
C HIS A 26 13.03 10.05 -0.27
N ILE A 27 11.77 9.83 0.12
CA ILE A 27 11.02 8.62 -0.22
C ILE A 27 10.96 8.44 -1.74
N LEU A 28 10.62 9.48 -2.51
CA LEU A 28 10.57 9.42 -3.97
C LEU A 28 11.94 9.08 -4.58
N SER A 29 13.03 9.64 -4.06
CA SER A 29 14.38 9.36 -4.53
C SER A 29 14.75 7.89 -4.33
N TYR A 30 14.57 7.35 -3.12
CA TYR A 30 14.83 5.95 -2.80
C TYR A 30 13.92 5.00 -3.58
N THR A 31 12.62 5.32 -3.66
CA THR A 31 11.64 4.51 -4.39
C THR A 31 12.01 4.45 -5.87
N ARG A 32 12.29 5.60 -6.49
CA ARG A 32 12.70 5.67 -7.90
C ARG A 32 13.94 4.81 -8.15
N ARG A 33 14.96 4.94 -7.30
CA ARG A 33 16.16 4.12 -7.40
C ARG A 33 15.83 2.61 -7.34
N ALA A 34 14.97 2.17 -6.43
CA ALA A 34 14.57 0.77 -6.35
C ALA A 34 13.82 0.31 -7.61
N LEU A 35 12.93 1.16 -8.16
CA LEU A 35 12.24 0.87 -9.41
C LEU A 35 13.22 0.68 -10.58
N ASP A 36 14.24 1.55 -10.67
CA ASP A 36 15.25 1.53 -11.73
C ASP A 36 16.21 0.33 -11.56
N ASP A 37 16.77 0.14 -10.37
CA ASP A 37 17.78 -0.91 -10.09
C ASP A 37 17.22 -2.33 -10.30
N TYR A 38 15.93 -2.55 -10.03
CA TYR A 38 15.29 -3.87 -10.12
C TYR A 38 14.31 -4.01 -11.30
N GLY A 39 14.19 -3.02 -12.16
CA GLY A 39 13.27 -3.06 -13.30
C GLY A 39 11.82 -3.38 -12.88
N MET A 40 11.35 -2.73 -11.80
CA MET A 40 10.07 -3.08 -11.18
C MET A 40 8.85 -2.68 -12.02
N ILE A 41 8.99 -1.72 -12.94
CA ILE A 41 7.91 -1.19 -13.76
C ILE A 41 8.10 -1.63 -15.22
N ARG A 42 7.05 -2.18 -15.80
CA ARG A 42 6.97 -2.47 -17.25
C ARG A 42 6.05 -1.46 -17.92
N SER A 43 6.36 -1.11 -19.19
CA SER A 43 5.59 -0.10 -19.90
C SER A 43 4.13 -0.49 -20.08
N GLY A 44 3.23 0.43 -19.71
CA GLY A 44 1.78 0.25 -19.87
C GLY A 44 1.13 -0.73 -18.89
N GLU A 45 1.88 -1.25 -17.89
CA GLU A 45 1.29 -2.18 -16.94
C GLU A 45 0.40 -1.47 -15.90
N ARG A 46 -0.57 -2.23 -15.37
CA ARG A 46 -1.37 -1.85 -14.23
C ARG A 46 -0.86 -2.55 -12.98
N ILE A 47 -0.58 -1.78 -11.94
CA ILE A 47 -0.01 -2.23 -10.67
C ILE A 47 -1.04 -2.08 -9.56
N ALA A 48 -1.37 -3.17 -8.88
CA ALA A 48 -2.19 -3.11 -7.68
C ALA A 48 -1.31 -2.76 -6.46
N VAL A 49 -1.70 -1.75 -5.71
CA VAL A 49 -1.09 -1.44 -4.41
C VAL A 49 -1.92 -2.09 -3.32
N GLY A 50 -1.31 -3.01 -2.56
CA GLY A 50 -1.95 -3.61 -1.37
C GLY A 50 -1.97 -2.61 -0.22
N VAL A 51 -3.17 -2.09 0.13
CA VAL A 51 -3.34 -1.07 1.16
C VAL A 51 -3.94 -1.68 2.42
N SER A 52 -3.21 -1.59 3.54
CA SER A 52 -3.61 -2.17 4.83
C SER A 52 -3.99 -1.13 5.90
N ALA A 53 -4.22 0.12 5.53
CA ALA A 53 -4.37 1.27 6.44
C ALA A 53 -3.13 1.57 7.32
N GLY A 54 -2.04 0.82 7.18
CA GLY A 54 -0.78 1.10 7.85
C GLY A 54 0.05 2.18 7.12
N LYS A 55 0.90 2.89 7.87
CA LYS A 55 1.76 3.97 7.36
C LYS A 55 2.54 3.58 6.09
N ASP A 56 3.09 2.36 6.06
CA ASP A 56 3.98 1.89 4.99
C ASP A 56 3.21 1.73 3.67
N SER A 57 2.05 1.07 3.71
CA SER A 57 1.21 0.86 2.53
C SER A 57 0.62 2.16 1.98
N LEU A 58 0.26 3.11 2.86
CA LEU A 58 -0.25 4.41 2.44
C LEU A 58 0.87 5.31 1.88
N THR A 59 2.06 5.25 2.49
CA THR A 59 3.25 5.93 1.94
C THR A 59 3.61 5.37 0.56
N LEU A 60 3.57 4.04 0.38
CA LEU A 60 3.78 3.41 -0.92
C LEU A 60 2.78 3.93 -1.96
N LEU A 61 1.49 3.95 -1.62
CA LEU A 61 0.44 4.45 -2.50
C LEU A 61 0.71 5.90 -2.93
N CYS A 62 1.02 6.77 -1.97
CA CYS A 62 1.33 8.18 -2.23
C CYS A 62 2.60 8.35 -3.08
N ALA A 63 3.65 7.58 -2.79
CA ALA A 63 4.91 7.63 -3.54
C ALA A 63 4.72 7.20 -5.01
N LEU A 64 4.04 6.09 -5.24
CA LEU A 64 3.77 5.61 -6.61
C LEU A 64 2.82 6.55 -7.36
N ALA A 65 1.80 7.10 -6.69
CA ALA A 65 0.90 8.08 -7.30
C ALA A 65 1.64 9.34 -7.80
N ARG A 66 2.64 9.80 -7.04
CA ARG A 66 3.46 10.95 -7.43
C ARG A 66 4.47 10.58 -8.52
N LEU A 67 5.16 9.44 -8.39
CA LEU A 67 6.09 8.95 -9.41
C LEU A 67 5.41 8.74 -10.75
N ARG A 68 4.18 8.21 -10.79
CA ARG A 68 3.40 8.03 -12.02
C ARG A 68 3.33 9.28 -12.91
N GLN A 69 3.42 10.48 -12.32
CA GLN A 69 3.30 11.74 -13.05
C GLN A 69 4.55 12.10 -13.86
N PHE A 70 5.71 11.60 -13.48
CA PHE A 70 7.00 11.98 -14.09
C PHE A 70 7.99 10.83 -14.30
N TYR A 71 7.59 9.60 -13.96
CA TYR A 71 8.43 8.43 -14.20
C TYR A 71 8.49 8.14 -15.72
N PRO A 72 9.67 7.84 -16.29
CA PRO A 72 9.83 7.72 -17.73
C PRO A 72 9.06 6.56 -18.35
N ILE A 73 8.77 5.52 -17.58
CA ILE A 73 7.99 4.36 -18.02
C ILE A 73 6.55 4.54 -17.54
N PRO A 74 5.55 4.67 -18.43
CA PRO A 74 4.15 4.86 -18.05
C PRO A 74 3.57 3.60 -17.41
N PHE A 75 2.80 3.78 -16.34
CA PHE A 75 2.08 2.72 -15.63
C PHE A 75 0.79 3.24 -15.00
N GLU A 76 -0.16 2.34 -14.77
CA GLU A 76 -1.41 2.62 -14.05
C GLU A 76 -1.38 2.04 -12.63
N LEU A 77 -2.19 2.61 -11.76
CA LEU A 77 -2.34 2.17 -10.37
C LEU A 77 -3.79 1.78 -10.07
N SER A 78 -3.94 0.73 -9.27
CA SER A 78 -5.16 0.38 -8.56
C SER A 78 -4.84 0.15 -7.09
N ALA A 79 -5.70 0.54 -6.17
CA ALA A 79 -5.51 0.31 -4.74
C ALA A 79 -6.50 -0.76 -4.25
N ILE A 80 -6.01 -1.76 -3.52
CA ILE A 80 -6.82 -2.87 -3.05
C ILE A 80 -6.60 -3.08 -1.55
N THR A 81 -7.70 -3.10 -0.79
CA THR A 81 -7.70 -3.51 0.62
C THR A 81 -8.44 -4.83 0.75
N VAL A 82 -7.86 -5.80 1.44
CA VAL A 82 -8.55 -7.03 1.85
C VAL A 82 -9.11 -6.80 3.24
N ASP A 83 -10.43 -6.77 3.35
CA ASP A 83 -11.13 -6.72 4.63
C ASP A 83 -11.11 -8.11 5.27
N MET A 84 -10.58 -8.19 6.48
CA MET A 84 -10.40 -9.45 7.18
C MET A 84 -11.69 -10.03 7.77
N GLY A 85 -12.76 -9.23 7.85
CA GLY A 85 -14.07 -9.66 8.43
C GLY A 85 -14.02 -9.83 9.95
N PHE A 86 -13.22 -9.07 10.67
CA PHE A 86 -13.19 -9.15 12.14
C PHE A 86 -14.54 -8.81 12.75
N GLY A 87 -15.06 -9.72 13.58
CA GLY A 87 -16.35 -9.53 14.29
C GLY A 87 -17.58 -9.51 13.38
N GLY A 88 -17.46 -9.95 12.11
CA GLY A 88 -18.56 -9.97 11.15
C GLY A 88 -19.02 -8.57 10.69
N VAL A 89 -18.30 -7.52 11.03
CA VAL A 89 -18.61 -6.13 10.64
C VAL A 89 -17.57 -5.65 9.64
N PRO A 90 -17.98 -5.05 8.49
CA PRO A 90 -17.03 -4.44 7.57
C PRO A 90 -16.19 -3.35 8.24
N GLY A 91 -14.90 -3.32 7.93
CA GLY A 91 -14.00 -2.27 8.42
C GLY A 91 -14.34 -0.89 7.81
N ASP A 92 -14.07 0.19 8.56
CA ASP A 92 -14.17 1.54 8.01
C ASP A 92 -12.91 1.90 7.21
N TYR A 93 -13.07 1.97 5.90
CA TYR A 93 -12.03 2.35 4.94
C TYR A 93 -12.33 3.70 4.25
N SER A 94 -13.20 4.52 4.84
CA SER A 94 -13.60 5.83 4.28
C SER A 94 -12.40 6.74 4.02
N GLY A 95 -11.47 6.83 4.97
CA GLY A 95 -10.24 7.63 4.82
C GLY A 95 -9.37 7.18 3.65
N ILE A 96 -9.22 5.86 3.43
CA ILE A 96 -8.45 5.33 2.29
C ILE A 96 -9.17 5.64 0.98
N ARG A 97 -10.50 5.51 0.95
CA ARG A 97 -11.32 5.82 -0.23
C ARG A 97 -11.17 7.29 -0.62
N ASP A 98 -11.19 8.21 0.35
CA ASP A 98 -11.02 9.64 0.11
C ASP A 98 -9.60 9.97 -0.36
N LEU A 99 -8.58 9.31 0.18
CA LEU A 99 -7.20 9.44 -0.31
C LEU A 99 -7.10 8.98 -1.77
N CYS A 100 -7.61 7.79 -2.10
CA CYS A 100 -7.58 7.25 -3.46
C CYS A 100 -8.32 8.15 -4.45
N ARG A 101 -9.48 8.72 -4.05
CA ARG A 101 -10.22 9.70 -4.87
C ARG A 101 -9.38 10.93 -5.18
N ARG A 102 -8.69 11.51 -4.18
CA ARG A 102 -7.79 12.66 -4.38
C ARG A 102 -6.59 12.35 -5.26
N LEU A 103 -6.08 11.11 -5.19
CA LEU A 103 -4.97 10.66 -6.02
C LEU A 103 -5.41 10.19 -7.42
N ALA A 104 -6.71 10.21 -7.72
CA ALA A 104 -7.29 9.66 -8.94
C ALA A 104 -6.84 8.21 -9.20
N ILE A 105 -6.95 7.36 -8.15
CA ILE A 105 -6.62 5.93 -8.20
C ILE A 105 -7.90 5.13 -7.92
N PRO A 106 -8.27 4.16 -8.79
CA PRO A 106 -9.34 3.22 -8.50
C PRO A 106 -9.08 2.47 -7.18
N TYR A 107 -10.10 2.33 -6.35
CA TYR A 107 -9.99 1.68 -5.05
C TYR A 107 -11.06 0.60 -4.86
N ARG A 108 -10.62 -0.58 -4.46
CA ARG A 108 -11.47 -1.74 -4.18
C ARG A 108 -11.22 -2.28 -2.77
N VAL A 109 -12.31 -2.54 -2.05
CA VAL A 109 -12.29 -3.33 -0.80
C VAL A 109 -12.78 -4.73 -1.14
N VAL A 110 -12.00 -5.73 -0.78
CA VAL A 110 -12.31 -7.16 -0.97
C VAL A 110 -12.77 -7.72 0.37
N PRO A 111 -14.06 -8.02 0.54
CA PRO A 111 -14.54 -8.66 1.75
C PRO A 111 -14.00 -10.09 1.84
N SER A 112 -13.71 -10.55 3.06
CA SER A 112 -13.27 -11.93 3.28
C SER A 112 -13.64 -12.42 4.68
N ASP A 113 -13.79 -13.74 4.81
CA ASP A 113 -14.07 -14.43 6.08
C ASP A 113 -12.78 -14.95 6.74
N ILE A 114 -11.63 -14.31 6.43
CA ILE A 114 -10.30 -14.76 6.88
C ILE A 114 -10.23 -14.80 8.40
N ALA A 115 -10.76 -13.79 9.10
CA ALA A 115 -10.76 -13.77 10.54
C ALA A 115 -11.56 -14.92 11.14
N GLU A 116 -12.76 -15.20 10.61
CA GLU A 116 -13.59 -16.31 11.06
C GLU A 116 -12.89 -17.66 10.83
N ILE A 117 -12.32 -17.86 9.64
CA ILE A 117 -11.62 -19.11 9.29
C ILE A 117 -10.41 -19.33 10.19
N VAL A 118 -9.58 -18.29 10.39
CA VAL A 118 -8.32 -18.42 11.11
C VAL A 118 -8.52 -18.53 12.61
N PHE A 119 -9.37 -17.69 13.19
CA PHE A 119 -9.54 -17.59 14.64
C PHE A 119 -10.75 -18.36 15.18
N GLY A 120 -11.80 -18.52 14.38
CA GLY A 120 -13.02 -19.24 14.75
C GLY A 120 -12.95 -20.74 14.46
N ILE A 121 -12.67 -21.12 13.22
CA ILE A 121 -12.81 -22.49 12.73
C ILE A 121 -11.53 -23.29 12.96
N ARG A 122 -10.37 -22.81 12.49
CA ARG A 122 -9.13 -23.61 12.49
C ARG A 122 -8.36 -23.62 13.79
N LYS A 123 -8.46 -22.56 14.62
CA LYS A 123 -7.75 -22.42 15.90
C LYS A 123 -6.27 -22.86 15.85
N GLU A 124 -5.58 -22.48 14.78
CA GLU A 124 -4.21 -22.93 14.53
C GLU A 124 -3.23 -22.39 15.56
N GLN A 125 -2.16 -23.14 15.82
CA GLN A 125 -1.09 -22.73 16.74
C GLN A 125 -0.37 -21.46 16.24
N ASN A 126 -0.34 -21.23 14.92
CA ASN A 126 0.26 -20.04 14.30
C ASN A 126 -0.72 -19.30 13.38
N PRO A 127 -1.75 -18.65 13.96
CA PRO A 127 -2.83 -18.02 13.18
C PRO A 127 -2.32 -16.90 12.28
N CYS A 128 -1.24 -16.19 12.67
CA CYS A 128 -0.69 -15.08 11.90
C CYS A 128 -0.16 -15.52 10.53
N SER A 129 0.49 -16.68 10.44
CA SER A 129 1.03 -17.20 9.18
C SER A 129 -0.08 -17.55 8.18
N LEU A 130 -1.12 -18.26 8.64
CA LEU A 130 -2.28 -18.61 7.80
C LEU A 130 -3.02 -17.35 7.36
N CYS A 131 -3.29 -16.42 8.28
CA CYS A 131 -3.91 -15.14 7.99
C CYS A 131 -3.16 -14.36 6.89
N ALA A 132 -1.83 -14.24 7.02
CA ALA A 132 -1.00 -13.55 6.03
C ALA A 132 -1.03 -14.25 4.66
N LYS A 133 -1.06 -15.60 4.64
CA LYS A 133 -1.14 -16.39 3.41
C LYS A 133 -2.50 -16.19 2.71
N MET A 134 -3.60 -16.27 3.45
CA MET A 134 -4.95 -16.08 2.91
C MET A 134 -5.14 -14.65 2.39
N ARG A 135 -4.71 -13.63 3.17
CA ARG A 135 -4.80 -12.23 2.75
C ARG A 135 -4.01 -11.96 1.47
N ARG A 136 -2.80 -12.52 1.34
CA ARG A 136 -2.03 -12.43 0.09
C ARG A 136 -2.76 -13.11 -1.07
N GLY A 137 -3.34 -14.29 -0.86
CA GLY A 137 -4.12 -14.98 -1.88
C GLY A 137 -5.29 -14.14 -2.39
N ALA A 138 -6.10 -13.59 -1.47
CA ALA A 138 -7.22 -12.72 -1.81
C ALA A 138 -6.79 -11.46 -2.57
N LEU A 139 -5.68 -10.82 -2.12
CA LEU A 139 -5.11 -9.65 -2.81
C LEU A 139 -4.67 -9.98 -4.25
N HIS A 140 -4.00 -11.12 -4.45
CA HIS A 140 -3.53 -11.51 -5.78
C HIS A 140 -4.71 -11.86 -6.72
N SER A 141 -5.74 -12.52 -6.20
CA SER A 141 -6.95 -12.83 -6.99
C SER A 141 -7.66 -11.54 -7.44
N ALA A 142 -7.87 -10.61 -6.51
CA ALA A 142 -8.48 -9.33 -6.81
C ALA A 142 -7.64 -8.49 -7.81
N ALA A 143 -6.32 -8.48 -7.65
CA ALA A 143 -5.43 -7.79 -8.59
C ALA A 143 -5.54 -8.35 -10.01
N ARG A 144 -5.63 -9.67 -10.16
CA ARG A 144 -5.85 -10.31 -11.48
C ARG A 144 -7.20 -9.95 -12.09
N GLU A 145 -8.26 -9.99 -11.28
CA GLU A 145 -9.61 -9.61 -11.70
C GLU A 145 -9.64 -8.16 -12.21
N ASP A 146 -8.88 -7.27 -11.57
CA ASP A 146 -8.74 -5.86 -11.98
C ASP A 146 -7.75 -5.66 -13.15
N GLY A 147 -7.24 -6.74 -13.75
CA GLY A 147 -6.30 -6.70 -14.88
C GLY A 147 -4.90 -6.22 -14.51
N CYS A 148 -4.51 -6.29 -13.22
CA CYS A 148 -3.17 -5.94 -12.80
C CYS A 148 -2.17 -7.07 -13.07
N THR A 149 -0.97 -6.72 -13.51
CA THR A 149 0.14 -7.66 -13.77
C THR A 149 1.16 -7.69 -12.64
N ALA A 150 1.14 -6.68 -11.78
CA ALA A 150 2.00 -6.61 -10.61
C ALA A 150 1.22 -6.19 -9.35
N VAL A 151 1.71 -6.62 -8.19
CA VAL A 151 1.25 -6.19 -6.87
C VAL A 151 2.41 -5.56 -6.12
N ALA A 152 2.24 -4.30 -5.70
CA ALA A 152 3.20 -3.56 -4.90
C ALA A 152 2.87 -3.68 -3.41
N LEU A 153 3.88 -4.02 -2.61
CA LEU A 153 3.80 -4.19 -1.16
C LEU A 153 4.70 -3.20 -0.45
N GLY A 154 4.25 -2.71 0.71
CA GLY A 154 4.90 -1.65 1.49
C GLY A 154 6.10 -2.10 2.35
N HIS A 155 6.80 -3.18 1.97
CA HIS A 155 8.02 -3.57 2.67
C HIS A 155 9.13 -2.54 2.43
N HIS A 156 9.80 -2.13 3.49
CA HIS A 156 10.82 -1.10 3.48
C HIS A 156 12.22 -1.63 3.90
N PHE A 157 13.22 -0.76 3.96
CA PHE A 157 14.61 -1.16 4.23
C PHE A 157 14.77 -1.89 5.57
N ASP A 158 14.11 -1.42 6.62
CA ASP A 158 14.22 -2.02 7.95
C ASP A 158 13.62 -3.44 7.98
N ASP A 159 12.52 -3.71 7.22
CA ASP A 159 11.98 -5.08 7.05
C ASP A 159 13.00 -6.03 6.42
N VAL A 160 13.82 -5.52 5.48
CA VAL A 160 14.92 -6.32 4.88
C VAL A 160 15.94 -6.70 5.92
N VAL A 161 16.38 -5.72 6.72
CA VAL A 161 17.37 -5.94 7.78
C VAL A 161 16.83 -6.90 8.84
N GLU A 162 15.60 -6.67 9.33
CA GLU A 162 14.94 -7.52 10.32
C GLU A 162 14.81 -8.96 9.80
N THR A 163 14.31 -9.14 8.56
CA THR A 163 14.17 -10.48 7.98
C THR A 163 15.53 -11.17 7.79
N PHE A 164 16.54 -10.42 7.35
CA PHE A 164 17.90 -10.96 7.23
C PHE A 164 18.45 -11.43 8.57
N MET A 165 18.32 -10.62 9.62
CA MET A 165 18.79 -10.95 10.96
C MET A 165 18.03 -12.16 11.55
N LEU A 166 16.69 -12.21 11.37
CA LEU A 166 15.89 -13.35 11.80
C LEU A 166 16.31 -14.64 11.10
N ASN A 167 16.49 -14.61 9.78
CA ASN A 167 16.97 -15.78 9.03
C ASN A 167 18.36 -16.22 9.49
N LEU A 168 19.27 -15.28 9.75
CA LEU A 168 20.62 -15.57 10.20
C LEU A 168 20.62 -16.22 11.59
N PHE A 169 19.90 -15.65 12.56
CA PHE A 169 19.97 -16.10 13.95
C PHE A 169 19.08 -17.30 14.26
N TYR A 170 17.91 -17.41 13.63
CA TYR A 170 16.97 -18.48 13.93
C TYR A 170 16.98 -19.62 12.93
N GLU A 171 17.26 -19.33 11.66
CA GLU A 171 17.27 -20.37 10.61
C GLU A 171 18.68 -20.77 10.13
N GLY A 172 19.71 -20.08 10.59
CA GLY A 172 21.09 -20.30 10.13
C GLY A 172 21.28 -20.06 8.63
N ARG A 173 20.43 -19.24 8.02
CA ARG A 173 20.44 -18.96 6.58
C ARG A 173 20.78 -17.50 6.30
N ILE A 174 21.64 -17.30 5.29
CA ILE A 174 21.90 -15.98 4.73
C ILE A 174 20.87 -15.75 3.63
N GLY A 175 19.94 -14.82 3.86
CA GLY A 175 18.91 -14.50 2.87
C GLY A 175 17.82 -13.56 3.40
N CYS A 176 17.10 -12.97 2.45
CA CYS A 176 15.94 -12.12 2.68
C CYS A 176 14.93 -12.32 1.54
N PHE A 177 13.79 -11.66 1.60
CA PHE A 177 12.85 -11.64 0.49
C PHE A 177 13.39 -10.82 -0.69
N SER A 178 13.07 -11.26 -1.92
CA SER A 178 13.53 -10.58 -3.14
C SER A 178 12.78 -9.26 -3.35
N PRO A 179 13.42 -8.22 -3.92
CA PRO A 179 12.76 -6.96 -4.33
C PRO A 179 11.63 -7.19 -5.35
N VAL A 180 11.84 -8.13 -6.26
CA VAL A 180 10.85 -8.61 -7.24
C VAL A 180 10.71 -10.11 -7.12
N THR A 181 9.48 -10.62 -7.12
CA THR A 181 9.18 -12.05 -7.06
C THR A 181 8.15 -12.38 -8.14
N GLU A 182 8.51 -13.26 -9.07
CA GLU A 182 7.57 -13.80 -10.06
C GLU A 182 6.74 -14.93 -9.42
N LEU A 183 5.43 -14.81 -9.45
CA LEU A 183 4.52 -15.84 -8.96
C LEU A 183 4.02 -16.69 -10.14
N SER A 184 4.76 -17.73 -10.49
CA SER A 184 4.50 -18.59 -11.65
C SER A 184 3.06 -19.14 -11.72
N ARG A 185 2.44 -19.44 -10.56
CA ARG A 185 1.08 -19.98 -10.48
C ARG A 185 -0.01 -18.96 -10.82
N THR A 186 0.24 -17.68 -10.61
CA THR A 186 -0.74 -16.60 -10.78
C THR A 186 -0.42 -15.67 -11.95
N GLY A 187 0.80 -15.71 -12.46
CA GLY A 187 1.29 -14.78 -13.47
C GLY A 187 1.49 -13.35 -12.97
N ILE A 188 1.36 -13.13 -11.65
CA ILE A 188 1.54 -11.82 -11.00
C ILE A 188 2.96 -11.68 -10.50
N ARG A 189 3.52 -10.49 -10.66
CA ARG A 189 4.78 -10.09 -10.02
C ARG A 189 4.50 -9.41 -8.70
N LEU A 190 5.25 -9.74 -7.66
CA LEU A 190 5.32 -8.96 -6.43
C LEU A 190 6.48 -8.01 -6.52
N ILE A 191 6.26 -6.74 -6.27
CA ILE A 191 7.30 -5.71 -6.23
C ILE A 191 7.30 -5.00 -4.88
N ARG A 192 8.47 -4.54 -4.44
CA ARG A 192 8.68 -3.86 -3.16
C ARG A 192 9.38 -2.52 -3.35
N PRO A 193 8.65 -1.49 -3.85
CA PRO A 193 9.28 -0.22 -4.23
C PRO A 193 9.93 0.55 -3.08
N LEU A 194 9.50 0.31 -1.82
CA LEU A 194 10.07 0.98 -0.65
C LEU A 194 11.32 0.28 -0.08
N ILE A 195 11.86 -0.73 -0.75
CA ILE A 195 12.94 -1.60 -0.22
C ILE A 195 14.23 -0.83 0.18
N TYR A 196 14.45 0.35 -0.39
CA TYR A 196 15.56 1.24 -0.03
C TYR A 196 15.17 2.36 0.93
N VAL A 197 13.89 2.52 1.24
CA VAL A 197 13.39 3.60 2.09
C VAL A 197 13.54 3.23 3.56
N PRO A 198 14.33 3.97 4.36
CA PRO A 198 14.39 3.76 5.81
C PRO A 198 13.04 4.05 6.47
N GLU A 199 12.65 3.26 7.46
CA GLU A 199 11.37 3.45 8.18
C GLU A 199 11.24 4.84 8.79
N LYS A 200 12.34 5.44 9.23
CA LYS A 200 12.36 6.81 9.77
C LYS A 200 11.80 7.85 8.79
N GLU A 201 12.04 7.71 7.48
CA GLU A 201 11.50 8.61 6.46
C GLU A 201 9.99 8.43 6.31
N ILE A 202 9.51 7.18 6.38
CA ILE A 202 8.08 6.86 6.35
C ILE A 202 7.38 7.43 7.58
N ARG A 203 7.96 7.27 8.77
CA ARG A 203 7.42 7.84 10.01
C ARG A 203 7.39 9.37 9.98
N ALA A 204 8.45 10.00 9.47
CA ALA A 204 8.51 11.46 9.33
C ALA A 204 7.44 11.97 8.34
N TYR A 205 7.25 11.27 7.22
CA TYR A 205 6.21 11.60 6.25
C TYR A 205 4.81 11.43 6.87
N ALA A 206 4.57 10.31 7.53
CA ALA A 206 3.30 10.04 8.20
C ALA A 206 2.95 11.09 9.25
N ALA A 207 3.93 11.57 10.01
CA ALA A 207 3.74 12.62 11.00
C ALA A 207 3.48 14.01 10.37
N ALA A 208 4.12 14.32 9.21
CA ALA A 208 3.98 15.61 8.53
C ALA A 208 2.63 15.77 7.81
N GLU A 209 1.99 14.67 7.39
CA GLU A 209 0.73 14.71 6.63
C GLU A 209 -0.51 14.85 7.54
N ASP A 210 -0.35 15.06 8.86
CA ASP A 210 -1.45 15.10 9.87
C ASP A 210 -2.49 14.00 9.61
N CYS A 211 -2.03 12.76 9.65
CA CYS A 211 -2.58 11.65 8.92
C CYS A 211 -3.87 11.09 9.53
N ARG A 212 -5.00 11.71 9.25
CA ARG A 212 -6.32 11.10 9.45
C ARG A 212 -6.45 9.74 8.74
N TRP A 213 -5.63 9.50 7.71
CA TRP A 213 -5.59 8.27 6.91
C TRP A 213 -4.84 7.12 7.59
N PHE A 214 -3.95 7.41 8.55
CA PHE A 214 -3.09 6.42 9.22
C PHE A 214 -3.71 5.84 10.51
N ARG A 215 -5.00 6.08 10.76
CA ARG A 215 -5.67 5.36 11.85
C ARG A 215 -6.11 4.00 11.31
N PRO A 216 -5.45 2.92 11.76
CA PRO A 216 -5.98 1.59 11.49
C PRO A 216 -7.41 1.52 12.09
N PRO A 217 -8.33 0.79 11.44
CA PRO A 217 -9.60 0.47 12.09
C PRO A 217 -9.28 -0.09 13.47
N ALA A 218 -9.96 0.43 14.52
CA ALA A 218 -9.73 -0.02 15.88
C ALA A 218 -9.87 -1.54 15.92
N PRO A 219 -8.91 -2.28 16.49
CA PRO A 219 -9.08 -3.70 16.67
C PRO A 219 -10.36 -3.91 17.49
N PRO A 220 -11.17 -4.94 17.17
CA PRO A 220 -12.35 -5.25 17.97
C PRO A 220 -11.91 -5.39 19.41
N MET A 221 -12.54 -4.63 20.32
CA MET A 221 -12.28 -4.67 21.75
C MET A 221 -12.69 -6.04 22.29
N ASN A 222 -11.85 -7.06 22.16
CA ASN A 222 -11.90 -8.32 22.93
C ASN A 222 -11.04 -9.43 22.32
N ILE A 223 -9.78 -9.13 21.96
CA ILE A 223 -8.78 -10.20 21.98
C ILE A 223 -8.00 -9.98 23.30
N ARG A 224 -8.63 -10.32 24.43
CA ARG A 224 -7.90 -10.51 25.67
C ARG A 224 -6.96 -11.68 25.43
N ASN A 225 -5.66 -11.41 25.47
CA ASN A 225 -4.64 -12.43 25.63
C ASN A 225 -5.02 -13.27 26.85
N GLY A 226 -5.60 -14.44 26.63
CA GLY A 226 -5.76 -15.46 27.65
C GLY A 226 -4.37 -15.91 28.07
N LYS A 227 -3.78 -15.21 29.04
CA LYS A 227 -2.78 -15.79 29.91
C LYS A 227 -3.53 -16.55 30.99
N THR A 228 -3.51 -17.85 30.96
CA THR A 228 -3.50 -18.77 32.08
C THR A 228 -2.39 -19.75 31.89
#